data_21c54ef1004fce0e3f4b0d8f12df017e
#
_entry.id   21c54ef1004fce0e3f4b0d8f12df017e
#
_cell.length_a   1.000
_cell.length_b   1.000
_cell.length_c   1.000
_cell.angle_alpha   90.00
_cell.angle_beta   90.00
_cell.angle_gamma   90.00
#
_symmetry.space_group_name_H-M   'P 1'
#
loop_
_entity.id
_entity.type
_entity.pdbx_description
1 polymer ?
#
loop_
_entity_poly.entity_id
_entity_poly.type
_entity_poly.pdbx_seq_one_letter_code
_entity_poly.pdbx_strand_id
1 'polypeptide(L)'
;MLKNYLDSIDPRILFLISTILLSTIGLLMVFSSSSIIAMENHADSFFYLKRQSLFLFIGLIVMIICSKLNTNFLSKNYKFFYIIGIILLLLVLIPMLGRKSGGATRWIQFLSFSIQPIEIAKYMLLIFIAQHLNIKNARIREFKIGVVSTFLPCLPYILLLLMQPDFGNTVLICITVFSMIILSGAKISHILSIFFVLLSSFLSLIYVAPYRMKRVMSFLNPYDDPQGTGYQIIQSFVSFAKGKFFGVGLGNSSQKLFFLPQGYNDFIFSIIAEELGFLGSMIIIILFGILIFLSLIHISEPTRLRRISYAV
;
A
#
# COMPACT_ATOMS: atom_id res chain seq x y z
N MET A 1 -18.15 -7.07 30.68
CA MET A 1 -19.14 -7.41 29.65
C MET A 1 -18.63 -7.23 28.22
N LEU A 2 -18.09 -6.09 27.82
CA LEU A 2 -17.56 -5.88 26.46
C LEU A 2 -16.44 -6.87 26.06
N LYS A 3 -15.53 -7.22 26.98
CA LYS A 3 -14.45 -8.18 26.72
C LYS A 3 -14.99 -9.58 26.40
N ASN A 4 -15.99 -10.04 27.13
CA ASN A 4 -16.61 -11.35 26.89
C ASN A 4 -17.45 -11.41 25.58
N TYR A 5 -17.95 -10.28 25.11
CA TYR A 5 -18.65 -10.19 23.81
C TYR A 5 -17.66 -10.18 22.63
N LEU A 6 -16.50 -9.52 22.78
CA LEU A 6 -15.44 -9.51 21.75
C LEU A 6 -14.75 -10.87 21.64
N ASP A 7 -14.63 -11.60 22.76
CA ASP A 7 -14.07 -12.96 22.77
C ASP A 7 -15.01 -14.00 22.16
N SER A 8 -16.30 -13.67 21.93
CA SER A 8 -17.29 -14.55 21.30
C SER A 8 -17.40 -14.39 19.76
N ILE A 9 -16.84 -13.33 19.19
CA ILE A 9 -16.88 -13.11 17.73
C ILE A 9 -15.65 -13.74 17.09
N ASP A 10 -15.87 -14.66 16.16
CA ASP A 10 -14.77 -15.24 15.37
C ASP A 10 -13.98 -14.09 14.67
N PRO A 11 -12.66 -13.98 14.90
CA PRO A 11 -11.81 -12.96 14.28
C PRO A 11 -11.92 -12.91 12.76
N ARG A 12 -12.23 -14.04 12.12
CA ARG A 12 -12.44 -14.15 10.67
C ARG A 12 -13.67 -13.39 10.22
N ILE A 13 -14.76 -13.47 10.98
CA ILE A 13 -16.02 -12.76 10.68
C ILE A 13 -15.79 -11.26 10.82
N LEU A 14 -15.10 -10.82 11.88
CA LEU A 14 -14.79 -9.41 12.11
C LEU A 14 -13.89 -8.85 11.00
N PHE A 15 -12.91 -9.64 10.53
CA PHE A 15 -12.06 -9.29 9.39
C PHE A 15 -12.89 -9.08 8.11
N LEU A 16 -13.80 -10.02 7.80
CA LEU A 16 -14.67 -9.92 6.62
C LEU A 16 -15.62 -8.72 6.70
N ILE A 17 -16.27 -8.51 7.87
CA ILE A 17 -17.16 -7.37 8.09
C ILE A 17 -16.39 -6.05 7.89
N SER A 18 -15.22 -5.89 8.50
CA SER A 18 -14.40 -4.69 8.35
C SER A 18 -13.98 -4.45 6.90
N THR A 19 -13.63 -5.51 6.18
CA THR A 19 -13.27 -5.45 4.76
C THR A 19 -14.46 -5.02 3.90
N ILE A 20 -15.65 -5.59 4.13
CA ILE A 20 -16.87 -5.24 3.40
C ILE A 20 -17.27 -3.80 3.69
N LEU A 21 -17.25 -3.38 4.95
CA LEU A 21 -17.59 -2.00 5.33
C LEU A 21 -16.64 -0.99 4.68
N LEU A 22 -15.33 -1.19 4.76
CA LEU A 22 -14.36 -0.33 4.10
C LEU A 22 -14.54 -0.29 2.59
N SER A 23 -14.82 -1.44 1.97
CA SER A 23 -15.06 -1.52 0.53
C SER A 23 -16.32 -0.76 0.12
N THR A 24 -17.40 -0.87 0.90
CA THR A 24 -18.66 -0.17 0.66
C THR A 24 -18.50 1.34 0.82
N ILE A 25 -17.86 1.77 1.92
CA ILE A 25 -17.54 3.20 2.14
C ILE A 25 -16.65 3.70 1.00
N GLY A 26 -15.64 2.92 0.60
CA GLY A 26 -14.74 3.25 -0.50
C GLY A 26 -15.48 3.47 -1.82
N LEU A 27 -16.41 2.59 -2.19
CA LEU A 27 -17.23 2.75 -3.41
C LEU A 27 -18.10 4.00 -3.36
N LEU A 28 -18.77 4.26 -2.22
CA LEU A 28 -19.58 5.45 -2.02
C LEU A 28 -18.74 6.72 -2.17
N MET A 29 -17.55 6.74 -1.57
CA MET A 29 -16.67 7.89 -1.61
C MET A 29 -16.01 8.10 -2.97
N VAL A 30 -15.67 7.02 -3.69
CA VAL A 30 -15.23 7.13 -5.09
C VAL A 30 -16.32 7.76 -5.95
N PHE A 31 -17.59 7.36 -5.79
CA PHE A 31 -18.70 7.98 -6.51
C PHE A 31 -18.85 9.45 -6.14
N SER A 32 -18.91 9.76 -4.84
CA SER A 32 -19.08 11.15 -4.37
C SER A 32 -17.96 12.07 -4.89
N SER A 33 -16.70 11.61 -4.81
CA SER A 33 -15.54 12.42 -5.18
C SER A 33 -15.30 12.54 -6.67
N SER A 34 -15.76 11.57 -7.48
CA SER A 34 -15.43 11.52 -8.91
C SER A 34 -16.59 11.82 -9.86
N SER A 35 -17.83 11.87 -9.39
CA SER A 35 -19.04 11.98 -10.24
C SER A 35 -19.03 13.19 -11.17
N ILE A 36 -18.58 14.35 -10.70
CA ILE A 36 -18.51 15.59 -11.48
C ILE A 36 -17.44 15.51 -12.55
N ILE A 37 -16.23 15.08 -12.16
CA ILE A 37 -15.10 14.88 -13.08
C ILE A 37 -15.41 13.79 -14.12
N ALA A 38 -16.13 12.74 -13.71
CA ALA A 38 -16.57 11.68 -14.61
C ALA A 38 -17.55 12.18 -15.67
N MET A 39 -18.50 13.02 -15.27
CA MET A 39 -19.48 13.62 -16.18
C MET A 39 -18.78 14.54 -17.22
N GLU A 40 -17.80 15.33 -16.78
CA GLU A 40 -17.06 16.22 -17.67
C GLU A 40 -16.16 15.47 -18.65
N ASN A 41 -15.40 14.48 -18.16
CA ASN A 41 -14.41 13.78 -19.01
C ASN A 41 -14.99 12.63 -19.84
N HIS A 42 -16.09 12.02 -19.40
CA HIS A 42 -16.64 10.80 -19.99
C HIS A 42 -18.14 10.88 -20.31
N ALA A 43 -18.81 12.00 -20.02
CA ALA A 43 -20.27 12.17 -20.16
C ALA A 43 -21.08 11.11 -19.39
N ASP A 44 -20.50 10.47 -18.37
CA ASP A 44 -21.13 9.46 -17.51
C ASP A 44 -20.65 9.62 -16.07
N SER A 45 -21.51 10.12 -15.18
CA SER A 45 -21.20 10.33 -13.75
C SER A 45 -20.81 9.03 -13.02
N PHE A 46 -21.23 7.87 -13.52
CA PHE A 46 -20.95 6.56 -12.94
C PHE A 46 -19.71 5.89 -13.49
N PHE A 47 -18.97 6.52 -14.41
CA PHE A 47 -17.83 5.91 -15.07
C PHE A 47 -16.81 5.31 -14.10
N TYR A 48 -16.32 6.09 -13.14
CA TYR A 48 -15.35 5.61 -12.15
C TYR A 48 -15.95 4.61 -11.17
N LEU A 49 -17.21 4.79 -10.77
CA LEU A 49 -17.91 3.82 -9.92
C LEU A 49 -18.05 2.44 -10.58
N LYS A 50 -18.49 2.38 -11.84
CA LYS A 50 -18.61 1.12 -12.60
C LYS A 50 -17.26 0.41 -12.68
N ARG A 51 -16.20 1.16 -12.97
CA ARG A 51 -14.83 0.63 -13.06
C ARG A 51 -14.34 0.12 -11.71
N GLN A 52 -14.53 0.88 -10.64
CA GLN A 52 -14.12 0.49 -9.29
C GLN A 52 -14.91 -0.72 -8.78
N SER A 53 -16.22 -0.79 -9.06
CA SER A 53 -17.05 -1.94 -8.71
C SER A 53 -16.60 -3.21 -9.40
N LEU A 54 -16.21 -3.13 -10.69
CA LEU A 54 -15.65 -4.26 -11.41
C LEU A 54 -14.32 -4.73 -10.78
N PHE A 55 -13.41 -3.80 -10.46
CA PHE A 55 -12.15 -4.17 -9.80
C PHE A 55 -12.37 -4.73 -8.39
N LEU A 56 -13.34 -4.20 -7.64
CA LEU A 56 -13.70 -4.76 -6.34
C LEU A 56 -14.23 -6.19 -6.48
N PHE A 57 -15.11 -6.44 -7.45
CA PHE A 57 -15.61 -7.78 -7.71
C PHE A 57 -14.49 -8.77 -8.06
N ILE A 58 -13.57 -8.38 -8.96
CA ILE A 58 -12.38 -9.18 -9.29
C ILE A 58 -11.51 -9.39 -8.03
N GLY A 59 -11.31 -8.34 -7.23
CA GLY A 59 -10.54 -8.41 -5.99
C GLY A 59 -11.13 -9.39 -4.97
N LEU A 60 -12.46 -9.43 -4.82
CA LEU A 60 -13.15 -10.39 -3.97
C LEU A 60 -12.97 -11.84 -4.45
N ILE A 61 -13.04 -12.08 -5.77
CA ILE A 61 -12.75 -13.39 -6.34
C ILE A 61 -11.30 -13.81 -6.04
N VAL A 62 -10.33 -12.91 -6.28
CA VAL A 62 -8.91 -13.17 -5.99
C VAL A 62 -8.71 -13.44 -4.50
N MET A 63 -9.37 -12.69 -3.60
CA MET A 63 -9.32 -12.92 -2.16
C MET A 63 -9.80 -14.32 -1.80
N ILE A 64 -10.92 -14.79 -2.37
CA ILE A 64 -11.44 -16.15 -2.15
C ILE A 64 -10.48 -17.21 -2.68
N ILE A 65 -9.88 -17.00 -3.85
CA ILE A 65 -8.89 -17.91 -4.41
C ILE A 65 -7.65 -17.97 -3.50
N CYS A 66 -7.11 -16.82 -3.12
CA CYS A 66 -5.93 -16.72 -2.27
C CYS A 66 -6.17 -17.34 -0.87
N SER A 67 -7.38 -17.22 -0.31
CA SER A 67 -7.71 -17.81 0.99
C SER A 67 -7.67 -19.36 0.99
N LYS A 68 -7.80 -19.96 -0.18
CA LYS A 68 -7.73 -21.42 -0.38
C LYS A 68 -6.32 -21.91 -0.76
N LEU A 69 -5.39 -21.01 -1.04
CA LEU A 69 -4.03 -21.39 -1.42
C LEU A 69 -3.28 -21.99 -0.22
N ASN A 70 -2.67 -23.14 -0.45
CA ASN A 70 -1.82 -23.78 0.55
C ASN A 70 -0.48 -23.03 0.65
N THR A 71 -0.11 -22.63 1.86
CA THR A 71 1.17 -21.97 2.14
C THR A 71 2.37 -22.82 1.71
N ASN A 72 2.26 -24.17 1.74
CA ASN A 72 3.27 -25.08 1.23
C ASN A 72 3.50 -24.94 -0.29
N PHE A 73 2.46 -24.61 -1.06
CA PHE A 73 2.60 -24.35 -2.49
C PHE A 73 3.43 -23.09 -2.73
N LEU A 74 3.17 -22.02 -1.97
CA LEU A 74 3.92 -20.77 -2.07
C LEU A 74 5.38 -20.97 -1.67
N SER A 75 5.63 -21.68 -0.56
CA SER A 75 6.97 -21.94 -0.05
C SER A 75 7.80 -22.87 -0.95
N LYS A 76 7.19 -23.84 -1.61
CA LYS A 76 7.89 -24.70 -2.58
C LYS A 76 8.25 -23.96 -3.88
N ASN A 77 7.40 -23.06 -4.32
CA ASN A 77 7.53 -22.37 -5.61
C ASN A 77 8.08 -20.93 -5.48
N TYR A 78 8.67 -20.53 -4.35
CA TYR A 78 9.10 -19.18 -4.07
C TYR A 78 10.09 -18.59 -5.10
N LYS A 79 10.99 -19.42 -5.66
CA LYS A 79 11.92 -18.99 -6.71
C LYS A 79 11.21 -18.71 -8.03
N PHE A 80 10.20 -19.50 -8.37
CA PHE A 80 9.38 -19.28 -9.56
C PHE A 80 8.63 -17.96 -9.47
N PHE A 81 7.99 -17.67 -8.34
CA PHE A 81 7.33 -16.37 -8.11
C PHE A 81 8.31 -15.21 -8.21
N TYR A 82 9.50 -15.35 -7.63
CA TYR A 82 10.53 -14.31 -7.71
C TYR A 82 10.91 -13.96 -9.15
N ILE A 83 11.11 -14.97 -10.00
CA ILE A 83 11.43 -14.79 -11.41
C ILE A 83 10.28 -14.13 -12.17
N ILE A 84 9.04 -14.56 -11.93
CA ILE A 84 7.85 -13.93 -12.53
C ILE A 84 7.77 -12.44 -12.14
N GLY A 85 8.03 -12.09 -10.89
CA GLY A 85 8.04 -10.69 -10.45
C GLY A 85 9.07 -9.84 -11.20
N ILE A 86 10.29 -10.37 -11.44
CA ILE A 86 11.30 -9.69 -12.26
C ILE A 86 10.81 -9.54 -13.71
N ILE A 87 10.26 -10.59 -14.31
CA ILE A 87 9.72 -10.54 -15.67
C ILE A 87 8.63 -9.47 -15.79
N LEU A 88 7.70 -9.41 -14.83
CA LEU A 88 6.65 -8.38 -14.80
C LEU A 88 7.21 -6.97 -14.78
N LEU A 89 8.27 -6.72 -14.01
CA LEU A 89 8.92 -5.41 -13.97
C LEU A 89 9.69 -5.10 -15.27
N LEU A 90 10.30 -6.11 -15.90
CA LEU A 90 10.97 -5.94 -17.19
C LEU A 90 9.98 -5.61 -18.33
N LEU A 91 8.78 -6.20 -18.32
CA LEU A 91 7.75 -5.94 -19.32
C LEU A 91 7.35 -4.46 -19.40
N VAL A 92 7.41 -3.74 -18.29
CA VAL A 92 7.11 -2.29 -18.23
C VAL A 92 8.14 -1.47 -19.02
N LEU A 93 9.38 -1.92 -19.09
CA LEU A 93 10.47 -1.23 -19.79
C LEU A 93 10.42 -1.40 -21.30
N ILE A 94 9.59 -2.35 -21.81
CA ILE A 94 9.40 -2.56 -23.24
C ILE A 94 8.56 -1.39 -23.81
N PRO A 95 9.08 -0.61 -24.79
CA PRO A 95 8.41 0.60 -25.27
C PRO A 95 6.99 0.41 -25.82
N MET A 96 6.68 -0.78 -26.33
CA MET A 96 5.35 -1.10 -26.87
C MET A 96 4.30 -1.42 -25.79
N LEU A 97 4.73 -1.86 -24.58
CA LEU A 97 3.84 -2.30 -23.51
C LEU A 97 3.74 -1.24 -22.41
N GLY A 98 4.84 -0.53 -22.15
CA GLY A 98 4.92 0.47 -21.10
C GLY A 98 4.22 1.77 -21.47
N ARG A 99 3.27 2.22 -20.65
CA ARG A 99 2.61 3.52 -20.76
C ARG A 99 3.30 4.54 -19.87
N LYS A 100 3.67 5.69 -20.47
CA LYS A 100 4.16 6.85 -19.73
C LYS A 100 2.99 7.58 -19.06
N SER A 101 3.08 7.79 -17.78
CA SER A 101 2.15 8.60 -16.99
C SER A 101 2.93 9.42 -15.97
N GLY A 102 2.70 10.74 -15.95
CA GLY A 102 3.41 11.63 -15.02
C GLY A 102 4.95 11.62 -15.15
N GLY A 103 5.46 11.45 -16.39
CA GLY A 103 6.91 11.42 -16.66
C GLY A 103 7.63 10.09 -16.37
N ALA A 104 6.90 9.05 -15.98
CA ALA A 104 7.46 7.73 -15.66
C ALA A 104 6.68 6.60 -16.37
N THR A 105 7.41 5.55 -16.77
CA THR A 105 6.81 4.34 -17.34
C THR A 105 6.61 3.31 -16.25
N ARG A 106 5.38 3.22 -15.70
CA ARG A 106 5.05 2.34 -14.56
C ARG A 106 3.87 1.42 -14.81
N TRP A 107 3.14 1.66 -15.90
CA TRP A 107 1.88 1.00 -16.20
C TRP A 107 1.99 0.18 -17.48
N ILE A 108 1.35 -0.96 -17.49
CA ILE A 108 1.08 -1.74 -18.71
C ILE A 108 -0.38 -1.51 -19.06
N GLN A 109 -0.64 -1.11 -20.32
CA GLN A 109 -1.99 -0.98 -20.83
C GLN A 109 -2.36 -2.28 -21.55
N PHE A 110 -3.41 -2.92 -21.05
CA PHE A 110 -4.00 -4.09 -21.70
C PHE A 110 -5.46 -3.77 -22.04
N LEU A 111 -5.75 -3.60 -23.33
CA LEU A 111 -7.05 -3.12 -23.81
C LEU A 111 -7.45 -1.79 -23.11
N SER A 112 -8.59 -1.79 -22.43
CA SER A 112 -9.11 -0.63 -21.67
C SER A 112 -8.60 -0.55 -20.23
N PHE A 113 -7.79 -1.51 -19.78
CA PHE A 113 -7.29 -1.58 -18.40
C PHE A 113 -5.82 -1.21 -18.34
N SER A 114 -5.44 -0.47 -17.30
CA SER A 114 -4.05 -0.22 -16.95
C SER A 114 -3.71 -0.94 -15.66
N ILE A 115 -2.66 -1.75 -15.69
CA ILE A 115 -2.18 -2.52 -14.54
C ILE A 115 -0.78 -2.00 -14.22
N GLN A 116 -0.48 -1.82 -12.94
CA GLN A 116 0.85 -1.50 -12.45
C GLN A 116 1.53 -2.78 -11.98
N PRO A 117 2.50 -3.34 -12.73
CA PRO A 117 3.09 -4.64 -12.43
C PRO A 117 3.76 -4.75 -11.07
N ILE A 118 4.28 -3.66 -10.53
CA ILE A 118 4.89 -3.66 -9.19
C ILE A 118 3.88 -4.03 -8.10
N GLU A 119 2.59 -3.74 -8.29
CA GLU A 119 1.54 -4.09 -7.34
C GLU A 119 1.44 -5.61 -7.13
N ILE A 120 1.77 -6.40 -8.14
CA ILE A 120 1.83 -7.86 -8.07
C ILE A 120 3.24 -8.32 -7.70
N ALA A 121 4.27 -7.75 -8.35
CA ALA A 121 5.66 -8.16 -8.19
C ALA A 121 6.17 -8.01 -6.75
N LYS A 122 5.72 -6.99 -6.00
CA LYS A 122 6.09 -6.82 -4.59
C LYS A 122 5.66 -8.00 -3.71
N TYR A 123 4.47 -8.56 -3.92
CA TYR A 123 4.04 -9.75 -3.16
C TYR A 123 4.86 -10.98 -3.52
N MET A 124 5.26 -11.14 -4.79
CA MET A 124 6.13 -12.22 -5.23
C MET A 124 7.51 -12.12 -4.59
N LEU A 125 8.07 -10.91 -4.48
CA LEU A 125 9.29 -10.67 -3.74
C LEU A 125 9.13 -11.00 -2.25
N LEU A 126 8.03 -10.60 -1.61
CA LEU A 126 7.77 -10.88 -0.20
C LEU A 126 7.68 -12.37 0.09
N ILE A 127 7.02 -13.16 -0.77
CA ILE A 127 6.99 -14.63 -0.67
C ILE A 127 8.41 -15.19 -0.73
N PHE A 128 9.24 -14.69 -1.65
CA PHE A 128 10.63 -15.12 -1.76
C PHE A 128 11.42 -14.81 -0.49
N ILE A 129 11.35 -13.57 0.01
CA ILE A 129 12.09 -13.12 1.19
C ILE A 129 11.64 -13.88 2.44
N ALA A 130 10.33 -14.10 2.62
CA ALA A 130 9.79 -14.87 3.74
C ALA A 130 10.36 -16.29 3.78
N GLN A 131 10.35 -16.98 2.65
CA GLN A 131 10.90 -18.34 2.57
C GLN A 131 12.43 -18.36 2.70
N HIS A 132 13.12 -17.36 2.15
CA HIS A 132 14.56 -17.20 2.29
C HIS A 132 15.00 -17.03 3.76
N LEU A 133 14.30 -16.17 4.50
CA LEU A 133 14.52 -15.97 5.94
C LEU A 133 14.19 -17.23 6.74
N ASN A 134 13.13 -17.94 6.39
CA ASN A 134 12.75 -19.19 7.04
C ASN A 134 13.84 -20.29 6.89
N ILE A 135 14.37 -20.47 5.68
CA ILE A 135 15.45 -21.44 5.41
C ILE A 135 16.73 -21.08 6.18
N LYS A 136 17.01 -19.78 6.32
CA LYS A 136 18.23 -19.29 6.97
C LYS A 136 18.08 -18.91 8.44
N ASN A 137 16.94 -19.23 9.06
CA ASN A 137 16.58 -18.83 10.41
C ASN A 137 17.67 -19.14 11.46
N ALA A 138 18.26 -20.33 11.41
CA ALA A 138 19.31 -20.73 12.35
C ALA A 138 20.55 -19.80 12.35
N ARG A 139 20.83 -19.13 11.22
CA ARG A 139 22.00 -18.27 11.02
C ARG A 139 21.64 -16.80 10.75
N ILE A 140 20.42 -16.39 11.08
CA ILE A 140 19.91 -15.04 10.81
C ILE A 140 20.70 -13.95 11.56
N ARG A 141 21.36 -14.31 12.66
CA ARG A 141 22.21 -13.41 13.45
C ARG A 141 23.57 -13.13 12.84
N GLU A 142 23.96 -13.81 11.76
CA GLU A 142 25.18 -13.53 11.01
C GLU A 142 24.89 -12.43 9.99
N PHE A 143 25.75 -11.38 9.94
CA PHE A 143 25.53 -10.24 9.04
C PHE A 143 25.40 -10.65 7.56
N LYS A 144 26.34 -11.50 7.07
CA LYS A 144 26.31 -11.96 5.67
C LYS A 144 25.03 -12.74 5.33
N ILE A 145 24.53 -13.56 6.26
CA ILE A 145 23.40 -14.47 6.00
C ILE A 145 22.07 -13.79 6.29
N GLY A 146 21.97 -13.08 7.42
CA GLY A 146 20.70 -12.44 7.80
C GLY A 146 20.41 -11.18 6.98
N VAL A 147 21.43 -10.39 6.69
CA VAL A 147 21.30 -9.09 6.06
C VAL A 147 21.64 -9.12 4.58
N VAL A 148 22.92 -9.37 4.27
CA VAL A 148 23.41 -9.24 2.88
C VAL A 148 22.66 -10.20 1.96
N SER A 149 22.51 -11.48 2.37
CA SER A 149 21.83 -12.46 1.52
C SER A 149 20.32 -12.21 1.36
N THR A 150 19.71 -11.42 2.25
CA THR A 150 18.30 -11.05 2.16
C THR A 150 18.10 -9.82 1.27
N PHE A 151 19.02 -8.83 1.34
CA PHE A 151 18.94 -7.66 0.46
C PHE A 151 19.43 -7.92 -0.97
N LEU A 152 20.36 -8.86 -1.17
CA LEU A 152 20.89 -9.16 -2.51
C LEU A 152 19.80 -9.50 -3.54
N PRO A 153 18.80 -10.35 -3.23
CA PRO A 153 17.68 -10.61 -4.13
C PRO A 153 16.76 -9.40 -4.36
N CYS A 154 16.80 -8.39 -3.49
CA CYS A 154 15.98 -7.17 -3.68
C CYS A 154 16.62 -6.22 -4.71
N LEU A 155 17.92 -6.30 -4.95
CA LEU A 155 18.64 -5.40 -5.85
C LEU A 155 18.06 -5.37 -7.28
N PRO A 156 17.76 -6.50 -7.94
CA PRO A 156 17.14 -6.47 -9.27
C PRO A 156 15.81 -5.69 -9.28
N TYR A 157 14.96 -5.88 -8.26
CA TYR A 157 13.71 -5.13 -8.14
C TYR A 157 13.94 -3.64 -7.94
N ILE A 158 14.86 -3.27 -7.05
CA ILE A 158 15.22 -1.89 -6.77
C ILE A 158 15.76 -1.21 -8.03
N LEU A 159 16.67 -1.85 -8.74
CA LEU A 159 17.26 -1.31 -9.96
C LEU A 159 16.22 -1.10 -11.05
N LEU A 160 15.33 -2.09 -11.28
CA LEU A 160 14.25 -1.97 -12.25
C LEU A 160 13.28 -0.85 -11.91
N LEU A 161 12.93 -0.67 -10.63
CA LEU A 161 12.08 0.42 -10.18
C LEU A 161 12.73 1.80 -10.33
N LEU A 162 14.02 1.90 -10.08
CA LEU A 162 14.77 3.15 -10.30
C LEU A 162 14.86 3.50 -11.79
N MET A 163 14.95 2.49 -12.69
CA MET A 163 14.89 2.67 -14.15
C MET A 163 13.48 3.11 -14.62
N GLN A 164 12.42 2.77 -13.85
CA GLN A 164 11.03 3.19 -14.10
C GLN A 164 10.67 4.53 -13.44
N PRO A 165 11.61 5.33 -12.95
CA PRO A 165 11.55 6.41 -11.95
C PRO A 165 10.48 6.21 -10.86
N ASP A 166 10.36 4.99 -10.29
CA ASP A 166 9.39 4.66 -9.24
C ASP A 166 10.04 4.65 -7.85
N PHE A 167 10.34 5.84 -7.38
CA PHE A 167 11.00 6.05 -6.09
C PHE A 167 10.12 5.61 -4.91
N GLY A 168 8.80 5.86 -4.97
CA GLY A 168 7.86 5.50 -3.90
C GLY A 168 7.83 4.00 -3.62
N ASN A 169 7.67 3.18 -4.66
CA ASN A 169 7.68 1.72 -4.52
C ASN A 169 9.07 1.18 -4.15
N THR A 170 10.15 1.82 -4.58
CA THR A 170 11.51 1.47 -4.15
C THR A 170 11.65 1.60 -2.63
N VAL A 171 11.23 2.73 -2.07
CA VAL A 171 11.26 2.97 -0.61
C VAL A 171 10.34 1.98 0.12
N LEU A 172 9.15 1.74 -0.40
CA LEU A 172 8.20 0.79 0.18
C LEU A 172 8.79 -0.62 0.29
N ILE A 173 9.43 -1.13 -0.77
CA ILE A 173 10.11 -2.43 -0.76
C ILE A 173 11.24 -2.45 0.28
N CYS A 174 12.09 -1.42 0.31
CA CYS A 174 13.17 -1.33 1.29
C CYS A 174 12.65 -1.37 2.74
N ILE A 175 11.63 -0.59 3.06
CA ILE A 175 11.00 -0.57 4.39
C ILE A 175 10.39 -1.93 4.73
N THR A 176 9.69 -2.54 3.78
CA THR A 176 9.03 -3.84 4.03
C THR A 176 10.04 -4.94 4.27
N VAL A 177 11.09 -5.04 3.44
CA VAL A 177 12.16 -6.04 3.61
C VAL A 177 12.93 -5.80 4.92
N PHE A 178 13.21 -4.53 5.24
CA PHE A 178 13.82 -4.14 6.51
C PHE A 178 12.97 -4.61 7.70
N SER A 179 11.66 -4.38 7.68
CA SER A 179 10.73 -4.84 8.70
C SER A 179 10.73 -6.38 8.83
N MET A 180 10.80 -7.12 7.72
CA MET A 180 10.88 -8.58 7.74
C MET A 180 12.18 -9.07 8.40
N ILE A 181 13.30 -8.39 8.18
CA ILE A 181 14.59 -8.72 8.82
C ILE A 181 14.50 -8.46 10.34
N ILE A 182 13.87 -7.37 10.78
CA ILE A 182 13.63 -7.10 12.21
C ILE A 182 12.83 -8.23 12.83
N LEU A 183 11.69 -8.58 12.22
CA LEU A 183 10.78 -9.62 12.72
C LEU A 183 11.42 -11.02 12.73
N SER A 184 12.41 -11.26 11.87
CA SER A 184 13.14 -12.54 11.84
C SER A 184 14.15 -12.73 12.97
N GLY A 185 14.37 -11.73 13.83
CA GLY A 185 15.27 -11.80 14.99
C GLY A 185 16.75 -11.55 14.68
N ALA A 186 17.04 -10.77 13.64
CA ALA A 186 18.39 -10.32 13.36
C ALA A 186 18.97 -9.48 14.52
N LYS A 187 20.33 -9.41 14.63
CA LYS A 187 20.98 -8.61 15.67
C LYS A 187 20.69 -7.12 15.49
N ILE A 188 20.43 -6.42 16.60
CA ILE A 188 20.13 -4.99 16.60
C ILE A 188 21.25 -4.14 15.95
N SER A 189 22.52 -4.50 16.16
CA SER A 189 23.65 -3.83 15.52
C SER A 189 23.59 -3.90 13.99
N HIS A 190 23.18 -5.03 13.44
CA HIS A 190 23.01 -5.21 12.00
C HIS A 190 21.81 -4.40 11.46
N ILE A 191 20.72 -4.35 12.23
CA ILE A 191 19.52 -3.57 11.94
C ILE A 191 19.88 -2.07 11.86
N LEU A 192 20.61 -1.57 12.85
CA LEU A 192 21.10 -0.18 12.85
C LEU A 192 22.00 0.12 11.66
N SER A 193 22.94 -0.79 11.32
CA SER A 193 23.81 -0.61 10.16
C SER A 193 23.02 -0.49 8.85
N ILE A 194 21.99 -1.34 8.64
CA ILE A 194 21.12 -1.26 7.47
C ILE A 194 20.33 0.05 7.48
N PHE A 195 19.76 0.40 8.63
CA PHE A 195 18.98 1.64 8.78
C PHE A 195 19.79 2.86 8.33
N PHE A 196 21.04 2.99 8.79
CA PHE A 196 21.92 4.10 8.40
C PHE A 196 22.29 4.06 6.92
N VAL A 197 22.54 2.88 6.34
CA VAL A 197 22.81 2.73 4.91
C VAL A 197 21.58 3.11 4.08
N LEU A 198 20.41 2.65 4.45
CA LEU A 198 19.15 2.99 3.75
C LEU A 198 18.84 4.48 3.88
N LEU A 199 18.99 5.04 5.08
CA LEU A 199 18.77 6.46 5.34
C LEU A 199 19.72 7.34 4.53
N SER A 200 21.01 7.04 4.53
CA SER A 200 22.00 7.81 3.75
C SER A 200 21.75 7.70 2.25
N SER A 201 21.41 6.51 1.75
CA SER A 201 21.04 6.31 0.34
C SER A 201 19.76 7.10 -0.01
N PHE A 202 18.75 7.10 0.85
CA PHE A 202 17.52 7.85 0.67
C PHE A 202 17.78 9.35 0.61
N LEU A 203 18.56 9.89 1.56
CA LEU A 203 18.93 11.30 1.59
C LEU A 203 19.73 11.70 0.35
N SER A 204 20.66 10.86 -0.08
CA SER A 204 21.45 11.09 -1.31
C SER A 204 20.56 11.13 -2.56
N LEU A 205 19.61 10.21 -2.67
CA LEU A 205 18.65 10.17 -3.79
C LEU A 205 17.70 11.38 -3.80
N ILE A 206 17.38 11.95 -2.65
CA ILE A 206 16.60 13.19 -2.55
C ILE A 206 17.46 14.37 -2.98
N TYR A 207 18.69 14.45 -2.47
CA TYR A 207 19.60 15.57 -2.74
C TYR A 207 19.94 15.70 -4.22
N VAL A 208 20.19 14.58 -4.90
CA VAL A 208 20.57 14.56 -6.32
C VAL A 208 19.42 14.98 -7.25
N ALA A 209 18.15 14.83 -6.84
CA ALA A 209 17.01 15.12 -7.69
C ALA A 209 16.20 16.34 -7.18
N PRO A 210 16.28 17.51 -7.83
CA PRO A 210 15.65 18.73 -7.37
C PRO A 210 14.12 18.62 -7.16
N TYR A 211 13.44 17.82 -8.00
CA TYR A 211 12.00 17.61 -7.88
C TYR A 211 11.63 16.84 -6.59
N ARG A 212 12.50 15.93 -6.12
CA ARG A 212 12.29 15.18 -4.87
C ARG A 212 12.49 16.08 -3.67
N MET A 213 13.53 16.93 -3.72
CA MET A 213 13.78 17.94 -2.70
C MET A 213 12.57 18.90 -2.59
N LYS A 214 12.03 19.38 -3.71
CA LYS A 214 10.83 20.23 -3.70
C LYS A 214 9.64 19.55 -3.03
N ARG A 215 9.42 18.25 -3.27
CA ARG A 215 8.34 17.49 -2.60
C ARG A 215 8.54 17.39 -1.09
N VAL A 216 9.77 17.17 -0.63
CA VAL A 216 10.09 17.12 0.79
C VAL A 216 9.87 18.49 1.42
N MET A 217 10.33 19.57 0.78
CA MET A 217 10.13 20.94 1.28
C MET A 217 8.65 21.32 1.31
N SER A 218 7.87 20.98 0.27
CA SER A 218 6.41 21.22 0.29
C SER A 218 5.70 20.48 1.41
N PHE A 219 6.19 19.29 1.78
CA PHE A 219 5.62 18.53 2.90
C PHE A 219 5.94 19.19 4.25
N LEU A 220 7.17 19.69 4.42
CA LEU A 220 7.61 20.36 5.66
C LEU A 220 7.01 21.75 5.81
N ASN A 221 6.98 22.53 4.74
CA ASN A 221 6.40 23.88 4.72
C ASN A 221 5.63 24.12 3.41
N PRO A 222 4.35 23.72 3.36
CA PRO A 222 3.53 23.88 2.15
C PRO A 222 3.23 25.34 1.82
N TYR A 223 3.37 26.25 2.78
CA TYR A 223 3.08 27.67 2.61
C TYR A 223 4.20 28.45 1.89
N ASP A 224 5.37 27.87 1.66
CA ASP A 224 6.44 28.50 0.87
C ASP A 224 6.07 28.63 -0.62
N ASP A 225 5.26 27.69 -1.14
CA ASP A 225 4.74 27.72 -2.53
C ASP A 225 3.25 27.33 -2.54
N PRO A 226 2.36 28.24 -2.09
CA PRO A 226 0.95 27.92 -1.85
C PRO A 226 0.15 27.62 -3.12
N GLN A 227 0.60 28.13 -4.29
CA GLN A 227 -0.07 27.92 -5.58
C GLN A 227 0.59 26.85 -6.44
N GLY A 228 1.78 26.39 -6.06
CA GLY A 228 2.52 25.36 -6.76
C GLY A 228 2.55 24.03 -6.01
N THR A 229 3.73 23.65 -5.54
CA THR A 229 3.95 22.32 -4.94
C THR A 229 3.24 22.11 -3.60
N GLY A 230 2.95 23.17 -2.83
CA GLY A 230 2.22 23.12 -1.57
C GLY A 230 0.69 23.12 -1.72
N TYR A 231 0.18 23.47 -2.90
CA TYR A 231 -1.26 23.68 -3.13
C TYR A 231 -2.15 22.50 -2.68
N GLN A 232 -1.80 21.28 -3.09
CA GLN A 232 -2.59 20.09 -2.75
C GLN A 232 -2.66 19.83 -1.25
N ILE A 233 -1.57 20.05 -0.53
CA ILE A 233 -1.49 19.86 0.93
C ILE A 233 -2.34 20.92 1.64
N ILE A 234 -2.25 22.17 1.20
CA ILE A 234 -3.05 23.26 1.76
C ILE A 234 -4.55 23.00 1.53
N GLN A 235 -4.95 22.61 0.31
CA GLN A 235 -6.36 22.29 0.03
C GLN A 235 -6.85 21.09 0.84
N SER A 236 -5.97 20.12 1.14
CA SER A 236 -6.29 19.03 2.05
C SER A 236 -6.57 19.53 3.47
N PHE A 237 -5.75 20.45 3.99
CA PHE A 237 -6.01 21.06 5.31
C PHE A 237 -7.32 21.88 5.33
N VAL A 238 -7.63 22.58 4.24
CA VAL A 238 -8.92 23.27 4.10
C VAL A 238 -10.08 22.29 4.14
N SER A 239 -9.96 21.12 3.50
CA SER A 239 -10.97 20.05 3.56
C SER A 239 -11.21 19.60 5.00
N PHE A 240 -10.15 19.27 5.75
CA PHE A 240 -10.26 18.87 7.15
C PHE A 240 -10.91 19.98 8.01
N ALA A 241 -10.53 21.23 7.81
CA ALA A 241 -11.09 22.36 8.55
C ALA A 241 -12.58 22.56 8.27
N LYS A 242 -13.01 22.43 7.01
CA LYS A 242 -14.43 22.53 6.60
C LYS A 242 -15.29 21.38 7.13
N GLY A 243 -14.74 20.17 7.18
CA GLY A 243 -15.47 18.99 7.65
C GLY A 243 -15.83 19.03 9.13
N LYS A 244 -15.08 19.78 9.95
CA LYS A 244 -15.35 19.88 11.40
C LYS A 244 -15.58 18.49 12.03
N PHE A 245 -16.58 18.37 12.92
CA PHE A 245 -16.86 17.14 13.63
C PHE A 245 -17.79 16.18 12.86
N PHE A 246 -18.82 16.69 12.22
CA PHE A 246 -19.86 15.89 11.55
C PHE A 246 -19.79 15.89 10.03
N GLY A 247 -18.95 16.69 9.42
CA GLY A 247 -18.88 16.88 7.97
C GLY A 247 -19.90 17.86 7.43
N VAL A 248 -19.72 18.21 6.16
CA VAL A 248 -20.66 19.06 5.41
C VAL A 248 -21.81 18.26 4.80
N GLY A 249 -21.78 16.93 4.95
CA GLY A 249 -22.71 15.99 4.35
C GLY A 249 -22.19 15.35 3.06
N LEU A 250 -22.65 14.13 2.79
CA LEU A 250 -22.28 13.38 1.59
C LEU A 250 -22.67 14.17 0.33
N GLY A 251 -21.76 14.23 -0.62
CA GLY A 251 -21.98 14.94 -1.87
C GLY A 251 -21.75 16.45 -1.82
N ASN A 252 -21.51 17.05 -0.67
CA ASN A 252 -21.41 18.52 -0.48
C ASN A 252 -19.99 19.05 -0.37
N SER A 253 -18.97 18.22 -0.62
CA SER A 253 -17.59 18.70 -0.66
C SER A 253 -17.41 19.79 -1.73
N SER A 254 -16.84 20.90 -1.36
CA SER A 254 -16.44 21.95 -2.31
C SER A 254 -15.13 21.61 -3.02
N GLN A 255 -14.28 20.84 -2.38
CA GLN A 255 -12.96 20.49 -2.94
C GLN A 255 -13.02 19.59 -4.17
N LYS A 256 -14.10 18.81 -4.33
CA LYS A 256 -14.35 18.00 -5.54
C LYS A 256 -14.70 18.85 -6.77
N LEU A 257 -15.02 20.12 -6.61
CA LEU A 257 -15.27 21.08 -7.68
C LEU A 257 -13.96 21.63 -8.27
N PHE A 258 -13.00 20.76 -8.55
CA PHE A 258 -11.67 21.06 -9.14
C PHE A 258 -10.72 21.88 -8.26
N PHE A 259 -11.09 22.22 -7.01
CA PHE A 259 -10.18 22.90 -6.09
C PHE A 259 -9.05 22.00 -5.61
N LEU A 260 -9.28 20.69 -5.49
CA LEU A 260 -8.26 19.73 -5.07
C LEU A 260 -7.89 18.79 -6.24
N PRO A 261 -6.74 19.00 -6.91
CA PRO A 261 -6.26 18.10 -7.95
C PRO A 261 -6.11 16.67 -7.42
N GLN A 262 -6.55 15.68 -8.21
CA GLN A 262 -6.52 14.25 -7.84
C GLN A 262 -7.29 13.93 -6.53
N GLY A 263 -8.29 14.73 -6.17
CA GLY A 263 -9.11 14.52 -4.98
C GLY A 263 -9.83 13.17 -4.95
N TYR A 264 -10.17 12.62 -6.12
CA TYR A 264 -10.83 11.31 -6.24
C TYR A 264 -9.86 10.10 -6.18
N ASN A 265 -8.56 10.32 -6.14
CA ASN A 265 -7.50 9.31 -6.07
C ASN A 265 -6.64 9.51 -4.81
N ASP A 266 -5.51 10.20 -4.96
CA ASP A 266 -4.48 10.33 -3.93
C ASP A 266 -4.96 11.10 -2.69
N PHE A 267 -5.91 12.03 -2.87
CA PHE A 267 -6.45 12.87 -1.81
C PHE A 267 -7.90 12.57 -1.43
N ILE A 268 -8.38 11.35 -1.72
CA ILE A 268 -9.76 10.94 -1.41
C ILE A 268 -10.09 11.06 0.08
N PHE A 269 -9.11 10.82 0.96
CA PHE A 269 -9.30 10.93 2.41
C PHE A 269 -9.60 12.37 2.85
N SER A 270 -9.09 13.37 2.13
CA SER A 270 -9.43 14.77 2.38
C SER A 270 -10.89 15.08 2.05
N ILE A 271 -11.43 14.51 0.94
CA ILE A 271 -12.84 14.64 0.59
C ILE A 271 -13.72 13.91 1.60
N ILE A 272 -13.31 12.71 2.05
CA ILE A 272 -13.98 11.97 3.13
C ILE A 272 -14.05 12.83 4.40
N ALA A 273 -12.94 13.46 4.78
CA ALA A 273 -12.89 14.31 5.96
C ALA A 273 -13.76 15.56 5.81
N GLU A 274 -13.89 16.15 4.62
CA GLU A 274 -14.82 17.26 4.37
C GLU A 274 -16.28 16.78 4.45
N GLU A 275 -16.64 15.68 3.79
CA GLU A 275 -18.03 15.21 3.70
C GLU A 275 -18.55 14.53 4.97
N LEU A 276 -17.73 13.69 5.61
CA LEU A 276 -18.11 12.91 6.80
C LEU A 276 -17.54 13.48 8.12
N GLY A 277 -16.67 14.47 8.04
CA GLY A 277 -16.05 15.09 9.19
C GLY A 277 -15.07 14.19 9.96
N PHE A 278 -14.74 14.63 11.16
CA PHE A 278 -13.86 13.90 12.07
C PHE A 278 -14.37 12.51 12.41
N LEU A 279 -15.68 12.36 12.66
CA LEU A 279 -16.28 11.07 13.00
C LEU A 279 -16.15 10.05 11.87
N GLY A 280 -16.49 10.43 10.62
CA GLY A 280 -16.36 9.53 9.48
C GLY A 280 -14.91 9.13 9.20
N SER A 281 -13.98 10.08 9.31
CA SER A 281 -12.54 9.82 9.17
C SER A 281 -12.04 8.85 10.26
N MET A 282 -12.48 9.03 11.51
CA MET A 282 -12.09 8.18 12.63
C MET A 282 -12.63 6.75 12.47
N ILE A 283 -13.87 6.57 11.99
CA ILE A 283 -14.44 5.25 11.70
C ILE A 283 -13.55 4.50 10.69
N ILE A 284 -13.11 5.15 9.63
CA ILE A 284 -12.24 4.53 8.62
C ILE A 284 -10.90 4.12 9.24
N ILE A 285 -10.27 5.01 10.02
CA ILE A 285 -9.01 4.72 10.69
C ILE A 285 -9.17 3.53 11.65
N ILE A 286 -10.25 3.48 12.43
CA ILE A 286 -10.55 2.38 13.35
C ILE A 286 -10.74 1.07 12.57
N LEU A 287 -11.48 1.07 11.46
CA LEU A 287 -11.68 -0.13 10.64
C LEU A 287 -10.34 -0.66 10.07
N PHE A 288 -9.46 0.22 9.58
CA PHE A 288 -8.10 -0.18 9.20
C PHE A 288 -7.29 -0.70 10.40
N GLY A 289 -7.40 -0.05 11.55
CA GLY A 289 -6.76 -0.49 12.79
C GLY A 289 -7.20 -1.91 13.19
N ILE A 290 -8.51 -2.20 13.10
CA ILE A 290 -9.07 -3.55 13.34
C ILE A 290 -8.46 -4.56 12.35
N LEU A 291 -8.41 -4.26 11.06
CA LEU A 291 -7.82 -5.17 10.07
C LEU A 291 -6.35 -5.48 10.36
N ILE A 292 -5.55 -4.46 10.68
CA ILE A 292 -4.13 -4.63 11.03
C ILE A 292 -3.99 -5.48 12.28
N PHE A 293 -4.76 -5.18 13.32
CA PHE A 293 -4.71 -5.90 14.59
C PHE A 293 -5.10 -7.37 14.43
N LEU A 294 -6.19 -7.66 13.71
CA LEU A 294 -6.64 -9.03 13.45
C LEU A 294 -5.63 -9.80 12.59
N SER A 295 -5.02 -9.15 11.60
CA SER A 295 -3.96 -9.76 10.80
C SER A 295 -2.76 -10.17 11.66
N LEU A 296 -2.35 -9.33 12.62
CA LEU A 296 -1.24 -9.62 13.52
C LEU A 296 -1.55 -10.74 14.52
N ILE A 297 -2.78 -10.80 15.05
CA ILE A 297 -3.21 -11.90 15.94
C ILE A 297 -3.15 -13.24 15.20
N HIS A 298 -3.68 -13.31 14.00
CA HIS A 298 -3.71 -14.56 13.20
C HIS A 298 -2.32 -15.09 12.88
N ILE A 299 -1.32 -14.22 12.76
CA ILE A 299 0.09 -14.62 12.58
C ILE A 299 0.67 -15.22 13.88
N SER A 300 0.22 -14.76 15.05
CA SER A 300 0.77 -15.19 16.33
C SER A 300 0.14 -16.48 16.89
N GLU A 301 -1.11 -16.79 16.57
CA GLU A 301 -1.84 -17.96 17.10
C GLU A 301 -1.35 -19.33 16.61
N PRO A 302 -0.92 -19.56 15.36
CA PRO A 302 -0.44 -20.88 14.93
C PRO A 302 0.76 -21.39 15.70
N THR A 303 1.56 -20.48 16.27
CA THR A 303 2.71 -20.82 17.11
C THR A 303 2.30 -21.25 18.53
N ARG A 304 1.17 -20.78 19.02
CA ARG A 304 0.65 -21.13 20.36
C ARG A 304 0.02 -22.52 20.39
N LEU A 305 -0.75 -22.89 19.38
CA LEU A 305 -1.35 -24.21 19.25
C LEU A 305 -0.30 -25.32 19.00
N ARG A 306 0.77 -25.05 18.26
CA ARG A 306 1.89 -26.00 18.09
C ARG A 306 2.65 -26.24 19.41
N ARG A 307 2.82 -25.21 20.27
CA ARG A 307 3.48 -25.40 21.59
C ARG A 307 2.66 -26.23 22.55
N ILE A 308 1.34 -26.21 22.47
CA ILE A 308 0.47 -27.03 23.32
C ILE A 308 0.47 -28.49 22.84
N SER A 309 0.63 -28.77 21.56
CA SER A 309 0.69 -30.12 20.99
C SER A 309 2.01 -30.87 21.27
N TYR A 310 3.06 -30.19 21.73
CA TYR A 310 4.33 -30.83 22.15
C TYR A 310 4.49 -30.93 23.68
N ALA A 311 3.47 -30.52 24.45
CA ALA A 311 3.47 -30.52 25.91
C ALA A 311 2.51 -31.58 26.50
N VAL A 312 1.98 -32.52 25.70
CA VAL A 312 1.17 -33.68 26.13
C VAL A 312 1.89 -34.99 25.80
#